data_19483d67cde67855187c8f0e01d091f2
#
_entry.id   19483d67cde67855187c8f0e01d091f2
#
_cell.length_a   1.000
_cell.length_b   1.000
_cell.length_c   1.000
_cell.angle_alpha   90.00
_cell.angle_beta   90.00
_cell.angle_gamma   90.00
#
_symmetry.space_group_name_H-M   'P 1'
#
loop_
_entity.id
_entity.type
_entity.pdbx_description
1 polymer ?
#
loop_
_entity_poly.entity_id
_entity_poly.type
_entity_poly.pdbx_seq_one_letter_code
_entity_poly.pdbx_strand_id
1 'polypeptide(L)'
;MANEDKKDFNAMLNESKGMPKIQIITDEASIKKYGWNRMYFAPPSDYDKVMKAVPKGKLITVGDIRTAFAKKAGADFTDPITAGIFVSIAAWASFQRSGDKTPYWRTLKANGELNPKYPGGTEEQKRLLEAEGHTVLKKGRTNIKYFVKDYEKSIFKIV
;
A
#
# COMPACT_ATOMS: atom_id res chain seq x y z
N MET A 1 -13.49 10.82 9.03
CA MET A 1 -13.00 11.30 7.75
C MET A 1 -14.13 11.68 6.82
N ALA A 2 -14.79 12.75 7.22
CA ALA A 2 -16.03 13.19 6.59
C ALA A 2 -15.88 13.56 5.10
N ASN A 3 -14.66 13.81 4.63
CA ASN A 3 -14.43 14.21 3.23
C ASN A 3 -14.08 13.04 2.31
N GLU A 4 -13.78 11.87 2.86
CA GLU A 4 -13.38 10.72 2.06
C GLU A 4 -14.53 10.17 1.21
N ASP A 5 -15.74 10.17 1.78
CA ASP A 5 -16.92 9.66 1.09
C ASP A 5 -17.33 10.48 -0.13
N LYS A 6 -16.83 11.72 -0.26
CA LYS A 6 -17.21 12.65 -1.33
C LYS A 6 -16.27 12.59 -2.53
N LYS A 7 -15.12 11.91 -2.41
CA LYS A 7 -14.15 11.80 -3.51
C LYS A 7 -14.49 10.61 -4.39
N ASP A 8 -14.26 10.77 -5.69
CA ASP A 8 -14.38 9.66 -6.64
C ASP A 8 -13.04 8.94 -6.73
N PHE A 9 -12.84 7.95 -5.86
CA PHE A 9 -11.58 7.23 -5.79
C PHE A 9 -11.33 6.35 -7.02
N ASN A 10 -12.37 5.87 -7.70
CA ASN A 10 -12.18 5.12 -8.95
C ASN A 10 -11.68 6.02 -10.07
N ALA A 11 -12.15 7.27 -10.15
CA ALA A 11 -11.59 8.23 -11.08
C ALA A 11 -10.12 8.51 -10.76
N MET A 12 -9.79 8.71 -9.47
CA MET A 12 -8.41 8.92 -9.04
C MET A 12 -7.52 7.72 -9.33
N LEU A 13 -8.04 6.51 -9.16
CA LEU A 13 -7.32 5.27 -9.44
C LEU A 13 -6.89 5.19 -10.91
N ASN A 14 -7.71 5.68 -11.81
CA ASN A 14 -7.47 5.61 -13.25
C ASN A 14 -6.69 6.81 -13.82
N GLU A 15 -6.33 7.78 -12.97
CA GLU A 15 -5.51 8.91 -13.39
C GLU A 15 -4.04 8.53 -13.38
N SER A 16 -3.41 8.51 -14.56
CA SER A 16 -1.98 8.18 -14.66
C SER A 16 -1.06 9.38 -14.42
N LYS A 17 -1.46 10.58 -14.81
CA LYS A 17 -0.69 11.83 -14.60
C LYS A 17 0.78 11.73 -15.05
N GLY A 18 1.00 11.13 -16.21
CA GLY A 18 2.35 10.95 -16.75
C GLY A 18 3.11 9.76 -16.17
N MET A 19 2.47 8.93 -15.37
CA MET A 19 3.07 7.71 -14.81
C MET A 19 2.72 6.49 -15.67
N PRO A 20 3.56 5.46 -15.71
CA PRO A 20 4.80 5.31 -14.93
C PRO A 20 5.92 6.21 -15.45
N LYS A 21 6.84 6.58 -14.58
CA LYS A 21 8.03 7.37 -14.96
C LYS A 21 9.18 7.15 -14.01
N ILE A 22 10.40 7.42 -14.49
CA ILE A 22 11.59 7.49 -13.65
C ILE A 22 12.02 8.96 -13.57
N GLN A 23 12.21 9.46 -12.38
CA GLN A 23 12.71 10.80 -12.13
C GLN A 23 14.13 10.70 -11.59
N ILE A 24 15.05 11.46 -12.17
CA ILE A 24 16.42 11.54 -11.67
C ILE A 24 16.48 12.62 -10.61
N ILE A 25 16.89 12.24 -9.41
CA ILE A 25 17.05 13.17 -8.30
C ILE A 25 18.41 13.84 -8.46
N THR A 26 18.42 15.17 -8.42
CA THR A 26 19.65 15.96 -8.64
C THR A 26 20.11 16.70 -7.40
N ASP A 27 19.25 16.92 -6.40
CA ASP A 27 19.63 17.62 -5.19
C ASP A 27 20.37 16.70 -4.20
N GLU A 28 21.47 17.20 -3.66
CA GLU A 28 22.32 16.41 -2.76
C GLU A 28 21.62 15.94 -1.50
N ALA A 29 20.71 16.75 -0.95
CA ALA A 29 19.99 16.40 0.27
C ALA A 29 19.11 15.17 0.06
N SER A 30 18.39 15.10 -1.07
CA SER A 30 17.55 13.95 -1.40
C SER A 30 18.39 12.71 -1.72
N ILE A 31 19.49 12.86 -2.45
CA ILE A 31 20.40 11.74 -2.74
C ILE A 31 20.95 11.18 -1.43
N LYS A 32 21.36 12.04 -0.51
CA LYS A 32 21.88 11.63 0.79
C LYS A 32 20.80 10.93 1.62
N LYS A 33 19.57 11.46 1.58
CA LYS A 33 18.43 10.90 2.34
C LYS A 33 18.05 9.50 1.85
N TYR A 34 17.95 9.29 0.55
CA TYR A 34 17.48 8.04 -0.05
C TYR A 34 18.62 7.09 -0.41
N GLY A 35 19.83 7.58 -0.55
CA GLY A 35 20.99 6.78 -0.98
C GLY A 35 21.04 6.47 -2.48
N TRP A 36 20.08 6.96 -3.27
CA TRP A 36 19.89 6.63 -4.68
C TRP A 36 19.41 7.85 -5.45
N ASN A 37 19.48 7.81 -6.78
CA ASN A 37 19.06 8.94 -7.59
C ASN A 37 18.00 8.61 -8.66
N ARG A 38 17.72 7.33 -8.94
CA ARG A 38 16.71 6.93 -9.93
C ARG A 38 15.44 6.51 -9.22
N MET A 39 14.46 7.42 -9.17
CA MET A 39 13.22 7.21 -8.44
C MET A 39 12.08 6.88 -9.40
N TYR A 40 11.42 5.75 -9.16
CA TYR A 40 10.29 5.28 -9.96
C TYR A 40 8.96 5.74 -9.37
N PHE A 41 8.03 6.12 -10.25
CA PHE A 41 6.66 6.44 -9.90
C PHE A 41 5.74 5.51 -10.68
N ALA A 42 4.99 4.67 -9.99
CA ALA A 42 3.96 3.83 -10.60
C ALA A 42 2.59 4.49 -10.41
N PRO A 43 1.68 4.36 -11.41
CA PRO A 43 0.33 4.92 -11.24
C PRO A 43 -0.48 4.13 -10.22
N PRO A 44 -1.54 4.72 -9.65
CA PRO A 44 -2.35 4.06 -8.64
C PRO A 44 -2.92 2.72 -9.09
N SER A 45 -3.29 2.60 -10.37
CA SER A 45 -3.86 1.35 -10.92
C SER A 45 -2.89 0.19 -10.85
N ASP A 46 -1.57 0.44 -10.93
CA ASP A 46 -0.57 -0.62 -10.82
C ASP A 46 -0.51 -1.16 -9.39
N TYR A 47 -0.63 -0.28 -8.40
CA TYR A 47 -0.74 -0.71 -6.99
C TYR A 47 -1.99 -1.55 -6.77
N ASP A 48 -3.11 -1.13 -7.32
CA ASP A 48 -4.38 -1.87 -7.21
C ASP A 48 -4.27 -3.28 -7.80
N LYS A 49 -3.62 -3.41 -8.95
CA LYS A 49 -3.41 -4.73 -9.59
C LYS A 49 -2.63 -5.68 -8.69
N VAL A 50 -1.56 -5.20 -8.07
CA VAL A 50 -0.75 -6.02 -7.16
C VAL A 50 -1.55 -6.38 -5.91
N MET A 51 -2.22 -5.40 -5.31
CA MET A 51 -3.03 -5.63 -4.11
C MET A 51 -4.14 -6.63 -4.38
N LYS A 52 -4.76 -6.55 -5.55
CA LYS A 52 -5.83 -7.46 -5.97
C LYS A 52 -5.34 -8.90 -6.12
N ALA A 53 -4.08 -9.09 -6.48
CA ALA A 53 -3.49 -10.41 -6.72
C ALA A 53 -3.14 -11.17 -5.44
N VAL A 54 -3.11 -10.51 -4.28
CA VAL A 54 -2.76 -11.16 -3.01
C VAL A 54 -3.89 -12.10 -2.59
N PRO A 55 -3.63 -13.41 -2.50
CA PRO A 55 -4.70 -14.38 -2.20
C PRO A 55 -5.08 -14.37 -0.73
N LYS A 56 -6.23 -14.98 -0.43
CA LYS A 56 -6.73 -15.12 0.93
C LYS A 56 -5.70 -15.82 1.82
N GLY A 57 -5.48 -15.30 3.01
CA GLY A 57 -4.52 -15.83 3.97
C GLY A 57 -3.09 -15.37 3.74
N LYS A 58 -2.84 -14.64 2.65
CA LYS A 58 -1.52 -14.07 2.36
C LYS A 58 -1.52 -12.56 2.58
N LEU A 59 -0.33 -12.01 2.72
CA LEU A 59 -0.11 -10.60 3.02
C LEU A 59 0.98 -10.04 2.13
N ILE A 60 1.00 -8.71 2.00
CA ILE A 60 2.09 -7.99 1.35
C ILE A 60 2.28 -6.67 2.10
N THR A 61 3.48 -6.12 2.09
CA THR A 61 3.69 -4.77 2.62
C THR A 61 3.84 -3.79 1.47
N VAL A 62 3.57 -2.51 1.74
CA VAL A 62 3.80 -1.45 0.75
C VAL A 62 5.26 -1.43 0.32
N GLY A 63 6.19 -1.70 1.26
CA GLY A 63 7.62 -1.80 0.96
C GLY A 63 7.94 -2.90 -0.04
N ASP A 64 7.29 -4.06 0.07
CA ASP A 64 7.46 -5.16 -0.87
C ASP A 64 7.01 -4.76 -2.29
N ILE A 65 5.89 -4.04 -2.38
CA ILE A 65 5.39 -3.55 -3.67
C ILE A 65 6.37 -2.57 -4.29
N ARG A 66 6.87 -1.61 -3.49
CA ARG A 66 7.85 -0.62 -3.95
C ARG A 66 9.12 -1.28 -4.48
N THR A 67 9.63 -2.26 -3.74
CA THR A 67 10.85 -2.99 -4.14
C THR A 67 10.65 -3.72 -5.47
N ALA A 68 9.52 -4.40 -5.63
CA ALA A 68 9.20 -5.12 -6.85
C ALA A 68 9.07 -4.18 -8.05
N PHE A 69 8.41 -3.04 -7.86
CA PHE A 69 8.24 -2.04 -8.93
C PHE A 69 9.57 -1.45 -9.38
N ALA A 70 10.43 -1.07 -8.43
CA ALA A 70 11.74 -0.50 -8.75
C ALA A 70 12.60 -1.51 -9.53
N LYS A 71 12.62 -2.75 -9.08
CA LYS A 71 13.37 -3.83 -9.73
C LYS A 71 12.89 -4.04 -11.18
N LYS A 72 11.60 -4.11 -11.39
CA LYS A 72 11.01 -4.31 -12.71
C LYS A 72 11.30 -3.14 -13.65
N ALA A 73 11.30 -1.92 -13.13
CA ALA A 73 11.52 -0.70 -13.91
C ALA A 73 13.00 -0.38 -14.15
N GLY A 74 13.91 -1.09 -13.51
CA GLY A 74 15.33 -0.78 -13.56
C GLY A 74 15.70 0.51 -12.84
N ALA A 75 14.91 0.86 -11.83
CA ALA A 75 15.13 2.04 -10.99
C ALA A 75 15.80 1.66 -9.69
N ASP A 76 16.31 2.65 -8.96
CA ASP A 76 16.97 2.40 -7.68
C ASP A 76 15.93 2.19 -6.56
N PHE A 77 14.85 2.96 -6.59
CA PHE A 77 13.77 2.82 -5.63
C PHE A 77 12.47 3.42 -6.18
N THR A 78 11.35 3.06 -5.55
CA THR A 78 10.02 3.62 -5.86
C THR A 78 9.67 4.67 -4.82
N ASP A 79 9.12 5.80 -5.24
CA ASP A 79 8.74 6.88 -4.34
C ASP A 79 7.84 6.38 -3.21
N PRO A 80 8.26 6.53 -1.93
CA PRO A 80 7.48 6.03 -0.81
C PRO A 80 6.25 6.87 -0.48
N ILE A 81 6.26 8.16 -0.82
CA ILE A 81 5.15 9.06 -0.51
C ILE A 81 3.94 8.73 -1.36
N THR A 82 4.11 8.67 -2.69
CA THR A 82 2.99 8.32 -3.57
C THR A 82 2.55 6.87 -3.39
N ALA A 83 3.47 5.97 -3.03
CA ALA A 83 3.10 4.58 -2.73
C ALA A 83 2.07 4.52 -1.60
N GLY A 84 2.30 5.22 -0.51
CA GLY A 84 1.36 5.28 0.62
C GLY A 84 0.01 5.88 0.23
N ILE A 85 0.03 6.94 -0.57
CA ILE A 85 -1.20 7.59 -1.06
C ILE A 85 -1.97 6.63 -1.98
N PHE A 86 -1.27 5.96 -2.89
CA PHE A 86 -1.91 5.15 -3.94
C PHE A 86 -2.51 3.84 -3.41
N VAL A 87 -1.89 3.21 -2.41
CA VAL A 87 -2.52 2.03 -1.78
C VAL A 87 -3.82 2.43 -1.05
N SER A 88 -3.85 3.62 -0.47
CA SER A 88 -5.06 4.14 0.15
C SER A 88 -6.16 4.44 -0.88
N ILE A 89 -5.78 5.03 -2.02
CA ILE A 89 -6.72 5.25 -3.13
C ILE A 89 -7.29 3.92 -3.62
N ALA A 90 -6.46 2.89 -3.78
CA ALA A 90 -6.91 1.57 -4.21
C ALA A 90 -7.91 0.96 -3.22
N ALA A 91 -7.66 1.12 -1.93
CA ALA A 91 -8.57 0.62 -0.87
C ALA A 91 -9.93 1.32 -0.93
N TRP A 92 -9.94 2.65 -1.00
CA TRP A 92 -11.19 3.42 -1.06
C TRP A 92 -11.93 3.22 -2.39
N ALA A 93 -11.20 3.08 -3.50
CA ALA A 93 -11.82 2.78 -4.79
C ALA A 93 -12.54 1.44 -4.74
N SER A 94 -11.92 0.43 -4.14
CA SER A 94 -12.56 -0.89 -3.94
C SER A 94 -13.80 -0.76 -3.07
N PHE A 95 -13.73 0.01 -1.99
CA PHE A 95 -14.84 0.23 -1.09
C PHE A 95 -16.05 0.85 -1.82
N GLN A 96 -15.80 1.77 -2.75
CA GLN A 96 -16.85 2.46 -3.51
C GLN A 96 -17.42 1.63 -4.67
N ARG A 97 -16.72 0.60 -5.13
CA ARG A 97 -17.19 -0.23 -6.23
C ARG A 97 -18.19 -1.26 -5.75
N SER A 98 -19.16 -1.61 -6.61
CA SER A 98 -20.11 -2.67 -6.34
C SER A 98 -19.55 -4.07 -6.64
N GLY A 99 -18.54 -4.17 -7.51
CA GLY A 99 -17.90 -5.43 -7.89
C GLY A 99 -16.40 -5.23 -8.13
N ASP A 100 -15.72 -6.29 -8.56
CA ASP A 100 -14.28 -6.28 -8.83
C ASP A 100 -13.48 -5.71 -7.67
N LYS A 101 -13.75 -6.24 -6.48
CA LYS A 101 -13.16 -5.74 -5.24
C LYS A 101 -11.69 -6.09 -5.11
N THR A 102 -10.95 -5.21 -4.44
CA THR A 102 -9.56 -5.42 -4.07
C THR A 102 -9.50 -5.76 -2.58
N PRO A 103 -8.89 -6.90 -2.20
CA PRO A 103 -8.75 -7.26 -0.79
C PRO A 103 -7.68 -6.40 -0.14
N TYR A 104 -7.95 -5.11 0.03
CA TYR A 104 -6.98 -4.10 0.46
C TYR A 104 -6.38 -4.38 1.84
N TRP A 105 -7.14 -5.04 2.71
CA TRP A 105 -6.71 -5.35 4.08
C TRP A 105 -5.46 -6.25 4.14
N ARG A 106 -5.14 -6.94 3.04
CA ARG A 106 -3.96 -7.82 2.94
C ARG A 106 -2.68 -7.05 2.65
N THR A 107 -2.78 -5.74 2.39
CA THR A 107 -1.63 -4.87 2.16
C THR A 107 -1.35 -4.07 3.42
N LEU A 108 -0.19 -4.31 4.02
CA LEU A 108 0.20 -3.74 5.32
C LEU A 108 1.24 -2.65 5.15
N LYS A 109 1.37 -1.81 6.16
CA LYS A 109 2.49 -0.88 6.30
C LYS A 109 3.75 -1.65 6.72
N ALA A 110 4.86 -0.95 6.84
CA ALA A 110 6.11 -1.53 7.32
C ALA A 110 5.89 -2.26 8.65
N ASN A 111 6.65 -3.32 8.86
CA ASN A 111 6.64 -4.13 10.08
C ASN A 111 5.32 -4.88 10.33
N GLY A 112 4.46 -4.96 9.30
CA GLY A 112 3.17 -5.63 9.44
C GLY A 112 2.09 -4.76 10.09
N GLU A 113 2.29 -3.46 10.14
CA GLU A 113 1.35 -2.52 10.76
C GLU A 113 0.08 -2.35 9.93
N LEU A 114 -1.07 -2.31 10.59
CA LEU A 114 -2.36 -2.02 9.98
C LEU A 114 -2.41 -0.53 9.59
N ASN A 115 -3.17 -0.22 8.54
CA ASN A 115 -3.23 1.12 7.97
C ASN A 115 -4.51 1.85 8.42
N PRO A 116 -4.40 2.91 9.25
CA PRO A 116 -5.59 3.63 9.73
C PRO A 116 -6.31 4.43 8.65
N LYS A 117 -5.70 4.59 7.48
CA LYS A 117 -6.29 5.35 6.36
C LYS A 117 -7.22 4.53 5.47
N TYR A 118 -7.26 3.21 5.67
CA TYR A 118 -8.15 2.34 4.91
C TYR A 118 -9.62 2.51 5.35
N PRO A 119 -10.59 2.15 4.48
CA PRO A 119 -12.00 2.22 4.84
C PRO A 119 -12.30 1.48 6.15
N GLY A 120 -12.98 2.15 7.08
CA GLY A 120 -13.27 1.59 8.39
C GLY A 120 -12.12 1.62 9.39
N GLY A 121 -10.95 2.09 8.98
CA GLY A 121 -9.78 2.21 9.84
C GLY A 121 -9.19 0.89 10.26
N THR A 122 -8.38 0.91 11.33
CA THR A 122 -7.67 -0.29 11.81
C THR A 122 -8.63 -1.35 12.38
N GLU A 123 -9.77 -0.96 12.93
CA GLU A 123 -10.75 -1.92 13.46
C GLU A 123 -11.34 -2.81 12.37
N GLU A 124 -11.71 -2.24 11.25
CA GLU A 124 -12.26 -3.01 10.13
C GLU A 124 -11.17 -3.89 9.49
N GLN A 125 -9.97 -3.36 9.32
CA GLN A 125 -8.86 -4.14 8.79
C GLN A 125 -8.54 -5.33 9.71
N LYS A 126 -8.51 -5.09 11.03
CA LYS A 126 -8.33 -6.16 12.02
C LYS A 126 -9.38 -7.25 11.87
N ARG A 127 -10.65 -6.86 11.76
CA ARG A 127 -11.76 -7.80 11.61
C ARG A 127 -11.58 -8.68 10.38
N LEU A 128 -11.21 -8.06 9.25
CA LEU A 128 -11.03 -8.78 7.99
C LEU A 128 -9.81 -9.71 8.03
N LEU A 129 -8.72 -9.27 8.63
CA LEU A 129 -7.51 -10.09 8.78
C LEU A 129 -7.74 -11.27 9.71
N GLU A 130 -8.42 -11.05 10.83
CA GLU A 130 -8.73 -12.13 11.78
C GLU A 130 -9.68 -13.16 11.15
N ALA A 131 -10.59 -12.72 10.30
CA ALA A 131 -11.47 -13.62 9.56
C ALA A 131 -10.68 -14.53 8.60
N GLU A 132 -9.47 -14.13 8.20
CA GLU A 132 -8.59 -14.93 7.35
C GLU A 132 -7.56 -15.73 8.14
N GLY A 133 -7.67 -15.77 9.46
CA GLY A 133 -6.82 -16.58 10.31
C GLY A 133 -5.59 -15.86 10.89
N HIS A 134 -5.45 -14.57 10.65
CA HIS A 134 -4.33 -13.80 11.20
C HIS A 134 -4.61 -13.37 12.64
N THR A 135 -3.55 -13.20 13.42
CA THR A 135 -3.63 -12.65 14.76
C THR A 135 -3.11 -11.21 14.73
N VAL A 136 -3.91 -10.29 15.26
CA VAL A 136 -3.56 -8.87 15.30
C VAL A 136 -3.18 -8.49 16.73
N LEU A 137 -2.02 -7.88 16.89
CA LEU A 137 -1.48 -7.45 18.16
C LEU A 137 -1.61 -5.93 18.31
N LYS A 138 -1.90 -5.49 19.51
CA LYS A 138 -2.00 -4.08 19.86
C LYS A 138 -0.75 -3.67 20.61
N LYS A 139 -0.11 -2.56 20.22
CA LYS A 139 1.10 -2.04 20.84
C LYS A 139 0.97 -0.55 21.13
N GLY A 140 1.64 -0.10 22.20
CA GLY A 140 1.68 1.31 22.58
C GLY A 140 0.72 1.66 23.70
N ARG A 141 0.98 2.79 24.36
CA ARG A 141 0.14 3.32 25.46
C ARG A 141 -0.72 4.49 25.02
N THR A 142 -0.07 5.55 24.54
CA THR A 142 -0.75 6.76 24.07
C THR A 142 -0.93 6.75 22.56
N ASN A 143 0.07 6.23 21.83
CA ASN A 143 0.03 6.09 20.38
C ASN A 143 -0.14 4.60 20.06
N ILE A 144 -1.39 4.17 20.04
CA ILE A 144 -1.72 2.76 19.86
C ILE A 144 -1.67 2.39 18.38
N LYS A 145 -0.92 1.33 18.08
CA LYS A 145 -0.81 0.76 16.73
C LYS A 145 -1.13 -0.72 16.76
N TYR A 146 -1.60 -1.24 15.64
CA TYR A 146 -1.94 -2.64 15.47
C TYR A 146 -1.02 -3.28 14.45
N PHE A 147 -0.61 -4.53 14.69
CA PHE A 147 0.32 -5.26 13.85
C PHE A 147 -0.15 -6.70 13.66
N VAL A 148 0.10 -7.27 12.51
CA VAL A 148 -0.12 -8.70 12.29
C VAL A 148 1.05 -9.48 12.88
N LYS A 149 0.73 -10.42 13.78
CA LYS A 149 1.73 -11.30 14.39
C LYS A 149 2.32 -12.22 13.32
N ASP A 150 3.65 -12.34 13.31
CA ASP A 150 4.38 -13.23 12.39
C ASP A 150 4.02 -13.01 10.91
N TYR A 151 3.80 -11.76 10.53
CA TYR A 151 3.34 -11.43 9.17
C TYR A 151 4.31 -11.95 8.09
N GLU A 152 5.61 -12.04 8.39
CA GLU A 152 6.64 -12.51 7.45
C GLU A 152 6.36 -13.91 6.94
N LYS A 153 5.69 -14.75 7.74
CA LYS A 153 5.37 -16.14 7.37
C LYS A 153 4.27 -16.23 6.31
N SER A 154 3.52 -15.15 6.10
CA SER A 154 2.39 -15.13 5.19
C SER A 154 2.61 -14.27 3.96
N ILE A 155 3.82 -13.74 3.75
CA ILE A 155 4.10 -12.81 2.66
C ILE A 155 3.91 -13.50 1.31
N PHE A 156 3.10 -12.86 0.46
CA PHE A 156 2.92 -13.23 -0.94
C PHE A 156 4.04 -12.61 -1.76
N LYS A 157 4.71 -13.44 -2.56
CA LYS A 157 5.82 -12.98 -3.41
C LYS A 157 5.28 -12.54 -4.77
N ILE A 158 5.59 -11.32 -5.15
CA ILE A 158 5.28 -10.77 -6.47
C ILE A 158 6.30 -11.34 -7.46
N VAL A 159 5.79 -11.84 -8.57
CA VAL A 159 6.63 -12.40 -9.66
C VAL A 159 6.88 -11.33 -10.73
#